data_6409eea597e34c4e23c1802800bad7a1
#
_entry.id   6409eea597e34c4e23c1802800bad7a1
#
_cell.length_a   1.000
_cell.length_b   1.000
_cell.length_c   1.000
_cell.angle_alpha   90.00
_cell.angle_beta   90.00
_cell.angle_gamma   90.00
#
_symmetry.space_group_name_H-M   'P 1'
#
loop_
_entity.id
_entity.type
_entity.pdbx_description
1 polymer ?
#
loop_
_entity_poly.entity_id
_entity_poly.type
_entity_poly.pdbx_seq_one_letter_code
_entity_poly.pdbx_strand_id
1 'polypeptide(L)'
;KLLRCGAFGLVVIDLVRLAPDAAGRAIATVPQPLLARLAGLADRHDATVVVLTDRAADRPSLGSPVSLRAMASRLTPLPPQRPGRYTCRLEAIKDRRHPPGWSHEEFRSGPPGL
;
A
#
# COMPACT_ATOMS: atom_id res chain seq x y z
N LYS A 1 -10.41 14.61 -9.66
CA LYS A 1 -11.85 14.46 -9.94
C LYS A 1 -12.47 13.27 -9.20
N LEU A 2 -11.82 12.07 -9.17
CA LEU A 2 -12.40 10.84 -8.59
C LEU A 2 -12.86 11.00 -7.13
N LEU A 3 -12.03 11.54 -6.24
CA LEU A 3 -12.42 11.75 -4.84
C LEU A 3 -13.51 12.81 -4.67
N ARG A 4 -13.56 13.82 -5.56
CA ARG A 4 -14.54 14.92 -5.45
C ARG A 4 -15.95 14.54 -5.85
N CYS A 5 -16.14 13.49 -6.63
CA CYS A 5 -17.48 13.07 -7.05
C CYS A 5 -18.23 12.28 -5.96
N GLY A 6 -17.53 11.86 -4.89
CA GLY A 6 -18.14 11.08 -3.79
C GLY A 6 -18.62 9.68 -4.18
N ALA A 7 -18.34 9.24 -5.41
CA ALA A 7 -18.81 7.95 -5.91
C ALA A 7 -17.91 6.76 -5.52
N PHE A 8 -16.71 7.03 -4.99
CA PHE A 8 -15.72 6.01 -4.68
C PHE A 8 -15.34 6.07 -3.20
N GLY A 9 -15.64 5.01 -2.46
CA GLY A 9 -15.20 4.83 -1.07
C GLY A 9 -13.74 4.37 -0.95
N LEU A 10 -13.15 3.87 -2.03
CA LEU A 10 -11.76 3.43 -2.10
C LEU A 10 -11.12 3.87 -3.42
N VAL A 11 -9.94 4.48 -3.32
CA VAL A 11 -9.09 4.82 -4.46
C VAL A 11 -7.70 4.23 -4.24
N VAL A 12 -7.22 3.42 -5.19
CA VAL A 12 -5.89 2.83 -5.14
C VAL A 12 -4.99 3.52 -6.17
N ILE A 13 -3.83 3.97 -5.72
CA ILE A 13 -2.80 4.61 -6.54
C ILE A 13 -1.59 3.69 -6.56
N ASP A 14 -1.28 3.12 -7.72
CA ASP A 14 -0.12 2.24 -7.90
C ASP A 14 1.08 3.06 -8.39
N LEU A 15 2.09 3.22 -7.53
CA LEU A 15 3.36 3.87 -7.85
C LEU A 15 4.51 2.88 -8.06
N VAL A 16 4.25 1.58 -7.93
CA VAL A 16 5.29 0.53 -8.03
C VAL A 16 5.89 0.45 -9.44
N ARG A 17 5.10 0.78 -10.45
CA ARG A 17 5.49 0.64 -11.87
C ARG A 17 5.91 1.95 -12.54
N LEU A 18 6.10 3.01 -11.78
CA LEU A 18 6.66 4.22 -12.35
C LEU A 18 8.12 3.96 -12.68
N ALA A 19 8.42 3.95 -13.98
CA ALA A 19 9.79 3.82 -14.46
C ALA A 19 10.68 4.88 -13.78
N PRO A 20 11.93 4.54 -13.43
CA PRO A 20 12.88 5.53 -12.94
C PRO A 20 13.01 6.66 -13.97
N ASP A 21 13.23 7.88 -13.50
CA ASP A 21 13.55 9.00 -14.38
C ASP A 21 14.84 8.73 -15.17
N ALA A 22 15.16 9.55 -16.16
CA ALA A 22 16.37 9.43 -16.97
C ALA A 22 17.68 9.45 -16.15
N ALA A 23 17.62 9.81 -14.86
CA ALA A 23 18.71 9.79 -13.90
C ALA A 23 18.69 8.54 -12.98
N GLY A 24 17.83 7.55 -13.24
CA GLY A 24 17.72 6.32 -12.45
C GLY A 24 17.05 6.52 -11.07
N ARG A 25 16.42 7.67 -10.83
CA ARG A 25 15.74 7.94 -9.58
C ARG A 25 14.32 7.39 -9.62
N ALA A 26 14.01 6.48 -8.71
CA ALA A 26 12.64 6.02 -8.53
C ALA A 26 11.73 7.22 -8.20
N ILE A 27 10.77 7.51 -9.07
CA ILE A 27 9.79 8.60 -8.89
C ILE A 27 8.75 8.15 -7.85
N ALA A 28 9.19 7.86 -6.64
CA ALA A 28 8.30 7.49 -5.55
C ALA A 28 8.12 8.66 -4.55
N THR A 29 8.39 9.89 -4.97
CA THR A 29 8.25 11.05 -4.11
C THR A 29 6.97 11.80 -4.48
N VAL A 30 5.90 11.53 -3.78
CA VAL A 30 4.68 12.33 -3.89
C VAL A 30 4.90 13.63 -3.12
N PRO A 31 4.73 14.80 -3.74
CA PRO A 31 4.87 16.08 -3.06
C PRO A 31 3.97 16.16 -1.82
N GLN A 32 4.51 16.66 -0.70
CA GLN A 32 3.77 16.76 0.57
C GLN A 32 2.45 17.54 0.44
N PRO A 33 2.38 18.66 -0.30
CA PRO A 33 1.12 19.37 -0.50
C PRO A 33 0.06 18.53 -1.21
N LEU A 34 0.48 17.65 -2.13
CA LEU A 34 -0.44 16.74 -2.82
C LEU A 34 -0.97 15.65 -1.87
N LEU A 35 -0.11 15.08 -1.03
CA LEU A 35 -0.53 14.11 0.00
C LEU A 35 -1.50 14.72 1.01
N ALA A 36 -1.22 15.93 1.49
CA ALA A 36 -2.12 16.64 2.39
C ALA A 36 -3.47 16.93 1.74
N ARG A 37 -3.48 17.30 0.47
CA ARG A 37 -4.71 17.51 -0.30
C ARG A 37 -5.49 16.21 -0.51
N LEU A 38 -4.81 15.10 -0.80
CA LEU A 38 -5.45 13.79 -0.94
C LEU A 38 -6.08 13.35 0.38
N ALA A 39 -5.37 13.49 1.50
CA ALA A 39 -5.90 13.18 2.83
C ALA A 39 -7.14 14.02 3.15
N GLY A 40 -7.09 15.34 2.95
CA GLY A 40 -8.24 16.21 3.19
C GLY A 40 -9.44 15.93 2.29
N LEU A 41 -9.21 15.47 1.05
CA LEU A 41 -10.31 15.04 0.18
C LEU A 41 -10.88 13.69 0.61
N ALA A 42 -10.04 12.76 1.04
CA ALA A 42 -10.46 11.47 1.57
C ALA A 42 -11.35 11.65 2.80
N ASP A 43 -10.92 12.45 3.77
CA ASP A 43 -11.73 12.75 4.97
C ASP A 43 -13.07 13.41 4.62
N ARG A 44 -13.05 14.40 3.72
CA ARG A 44 -14.27 15.13 3.32
C ARG A 44 -15.31 14.27 2.61
N HIS A 45 -14.87 13.26 1.89
CA HIS A 45 -15.73 12.40 1.08
C HIS A 45 -15.87 10.99 1.61
N ASP A 46 -15.47 10.76 2.86
CA ASP A 46 -15.51 9.45 3.53
C ASP A 46 -14.92 8.33 2.65
N ALA A 47 -13.75 8.62 2.08
CA ALA A 47 -13.05 7.73 1.16
C ALA A 47 -11.69 7.30 1.74
N THR A 48 -11.25 6.10 1.38
CA THR A 48 -9.92 5.60 1.68
C THR A 48 -9.02 5.75 0.45
N VAL A 49 -7.83 6.28 0.64
CA VAL A 49 -6.79 6.32 -0.41
C VAL A 49 -5.67 5.36 -0.03
N VAL A 50 -5.42 4.39 -0.86
CA VAL A 50 -4.31 3.44 -0.72
C VAL A 50 -3.25 3.74 -1.78
N VAL A 51 -2.02 3.92 -1.34
CA VAL A 51 -0.88 4.14 -2.23
C VAL A 51 0.04 2.93 -2.17
N LEU A 52 0.20 2.25 -3.28
CA LEU A 52 1.12 1.11 -3.40
C LEU A 52 2.51 1.64 -3.80
N THR A 53 3.53 1.20 -3.09
CA THR A 53 4.94 1.57 -3.34
C THR A 53 5.83 0.36 -3.16
N ASP A 54 7.01 0.38 -3.78
CA ASP A 54 8.09 -0.59 -3.59
C ASP A 54 9.11 -0.18 -2.52
N ARG A 55 8.76 0.81 -1.69
CA ARG A 55 9.65 1.30 -0.63
C ARG A 55 9.93 0.24 0.42
N ALA A 56 11.21 0.03 0.70
CA ALA A 56 11.65 -0.83 1.77
C ALA A 56 11.15 -0.34 3.15
N ALA A 57 11.00 -1.28 4.10
CA ALA A 57 10.43 -1.00 5.42
C ALA A 57 11.25 0.02 6.23
N ASP A 58 12.57 0.02 6.06
CA ASP A 58 13.53 0.93 6.72
C ASP A 58 13.50 2.36 6.17
N ARG A 59 12.87 2.59 5.01
CA ARG A 59 12.74 3.92 4.42
C ARG A 59 11.60 4.71 5.06
N PRO A 60 11.70 6.04 5.14
CA PRO A 60 10.62 6.88 5.65
C PRO A 60 9.32 6.66 4.90
N SER A 61 8.18 6.86 5.56
CA SER A 61 6.87 6.87 4.90
C SER A 61 6.79 8.00 3.87
N LEU A 62 5.76 7.99 3.02
CA LEU A 62 5.53 9.07 2.06
C LEU A 62 5.35 10.43 2.74
N GLY A 63 4.95 10.47 4.01
CA GLY A 63 4.86 11.70 4.77
C GLY A 63 3.91 11.62 5.97
N SER A 64 3.79 12.75 6.66
CA SER A 64 2.95 12.89 7.84
C SER A 64 1.45 12.60 7.60
N PRO A 65 0.83 12.88 6.45
CA PRO A 65 -0.58 12.55 6.23
C PRO A 65 -0.89 11.05 6.19
N VAL A 66 0.12 10.20 6.00
CA VAL A 66 -0.09 8.74 6.00
C VAL A 66 -0.47 8.27 7.40
N SER A 67 -1.71 7.78 7.56
CA SER A 67 -2.24 7.29 8.83
C SER A 67 -1.82 5.84 9.11
N LEU A 68 -1.77 5.01 8.09
CA LEU A 68 -1.35 3.62 8.16
C LEU A 68 -0.29 3.34 7.09
N ARG A 69 0.79 2.69 7.48
CA ARG A 69 1.77 2.11 6.57
C ARG A 69 1.94 0.65 6.91
N ALA A 70 1.73 -0.21 5.93
CA ALA A 70 1.93 -1.65 6.07
C ALA A 70 2.85 -2.17 4.98
N MET A 71 3.60 -3.20 5.32
CA MET A 71 4.38 -4.00 4.38
C MET A 71 3.56 -5.22 4.01
N ALA A 72 3.40 -5.44 2.70
CA ALA A 72 2.78 -6.64 2.17
C ALA A 72 3.86 -7.64 1.73
N SER A 73 3.73 -8.87 2.12
CA SER A 73 4.62 -9.95 1.70
C SER A 73 3.83 -11.20 1.29
N ARG A 74 4.41 -11.96 0.35
CA ARG A 74 3.88 -13.25 -0.03
C ARG A 74 4.76 -14.33 0.58
N LEU A 75 4.17 -15.19 1.39
CA LEU A 75 4.83 -16.33 1.99
C LEU A 75 4.37 -17.60 1.26
N THR A 76 5.33 -18.34 0.71
CA THR A 76 5.05 -19.65 0.14
C THR A 76 5.42 -20.71 1.18
N PRO A 77 4.50 -21.61 1.57
CA PRO A 77 4.82 -22.67 2.51
C PRO A 77 5.96 -23.54 2.00
N LEU A 78 6.91 -23.88 2.86
CA LEU A 78 7.96 -24.87 2.59
C LEU A 78 7.68 -26.12 3.46
N PRO A 79 7.60 -27.33 2.88
CA PRO A 79 7.53 -27.63 1.46
C PRO A 79 6.19 -27.20 0.82
N PRO A 80 6.15 -26.99 -0.49
CA PRO A 80 4.92 -26.59 -1.17
C PRO A 80 3.86 -27.69 -1.05
N GLN A 81 2.93 -27.51 -0.12
CA GLN A 81 1.90 -28.52 0.17
C GLN A 81 0.89 -28.67 -0.97
N ARG A 82 0.66 -27.61 -1.74
CA ARG A 82 -0.19 -27.60 -2.94
C ARG A 82 0.24 -26.47 -3.88
N PRO A 83 0.35 -26.72 -5.21
CA PRO A 83 0.64 -25.69 -6.18
C PRO A 83 -0.38 -24.55 -6.09
N GLY A 84 0.08 -23.31 -6.23
CA GLY A 84 -0.78 -22.12 -6.26
C GLY A 84 -1.28 -21.62 -4.90
N ARG A 85 -0.98 -22.28 -3.78
CA ARG A 85 -1.32 -21.74 -2.44
C ARG A 85 -0.21 -20.86 -1.89
N TYR A 86 -0.61 -19.74 -1.30
CA TYR A 86 0.29 -18.80 -0.64
C TYR A 86 -0.43 -18.07 0.48
N THR A 87 0.34 -17.52 1.38
CA THR A 87 -0.16 -16.65 2.44
C THR A 87 0.22 -15.21 2.09
N CYS A 88 -0.75 -14.32 2.09
CA CYS A 88 -0.50 -12.87 2.11
C CYS A 88 -0.36 -12.44 3.55
N ARG A 89 0.74 -11.75 3.88
CA ARG A 89 0.97 -11.15 5.18
C ARG A 89 1.05 -9.64 5.03
N LEU A 90 0.28 -8.94 5.84
CA LEU A 90 0.40 -7.50 6.04
C LEU A 90 1.00 -7.26 7.42
N GLU A 91 2.03 -6.45 7.50
CA GLU A 91 2.66 -6.05 8.75
C GLU A 91 2.63 -4.52 8.88
N ALA A 92 2.02 -4.01 9.95
CA ALA A 92 1.92 -2.58 10.19
C ALA A 92 3.26 -2.02 10.68
N ILE A 93 3.84 -1.14 9.89
CA ILE A 93 5.08 -0.41 10.23
C ILE A 93 4.74 0.89 10.96
N LYS A 94 3.64 1.54 10.56
CA LYS A 94 3.13 2.76 11.18
C LYS A 94 1.62 2.65 11.25
N ASP A 95 1.07 2.92 12.42
CA ASP A 95 -0.37 3.03 12.62
C ASP A 95 -0.64 4.16 13.60
N ARG A 96 -1.54 5.09 13.26
CA ARG A 96 -1.92 6.20 14.14
C ARG A 96 -3.03 5.83 15.12
N ARG A 97 -3.78 4.77 14.85
CA ARG A 97 -4.92 4.34 15.65
C ARG A 97 -4.57 3.23 16.63
N HIS A 98 -3.60 2.40 16.28
CA HIS A 98 -3.20 1.23 17.07
C HIS A 98 -1.68 1.20 17.23
N PRO A 99 -1.15 0.53 18.26
CA PRO A 99 0.29 0.30 18.36
C PRO A 99 0.82 -0.37 17.09
N PRO A 100 1.96 0.06 16.54
CA PRO A 100 2.57 -0.57 15.37
C PRO A 100 3.04 -1.99 15.70
N GLY A 101 3.31 -2.78 14.66
CA GLY A 101 3.82 -4.15 14.79
C GLY A 101 2.74 -5.23 14.78
N TRP A 102 1.47 -4.89 14.62
CA TRP A 102 0.45 -5.91 14.36
C TRP A 102 0.61 -6.47 12.95
N SER A 103 0.25 -7.74 12.78
CA SER A 103 0.23 -8.40 11.47
C SER A 103 -1.09 -9.10 11.22
N HIS A 104 -1.45 -9.20 9.95
CA HIS A 104 -2.59 -9.95 9.47
C HIS A 104 -2.16 -10.90 8.37
N GLU A 105 -2.60 -12.14 8.45
CA GLU A 105 -2.29 -13.17 7.46
C GLU A 105 -3.58 -13.70 6.84
N GLU A 106 -3.56 -13.88 5.54
CA GLU A 106 -4.68 -14.44 4.79
C GLU A 106 -4.20 -15.47 3.77
N PHE A 107 -4.83 -16.64 3.80
CA PHE A 107 -4.56 -17.71 2.83
C PHE A 107 -5.23 -17.39 1.49
N ARG A 108 -4.47 -17.52 0.43
CA ARG A 108 -4.94 -17.31 -0.94
C ARG A 108 -4.58 -18.48 -1.83
N SER A 109 -5.41 -18.71 -2.84
CA SER A 109 -5.12 -19.63 -3.93
C SER A 109 -4.93 -18.81 -5.20
N GLY A 110 -3.79 -18.97 -5.83
CA GLY A 110 -3.55 -18.39 -7.16
C GLY A 110 -4.34 -19.15 -8.23
N PRO A 111 -4.46 -18.55 -9.43
CA PRO A 111 -5.02 -19.27 -10.57
C PRO A 111 -4.20 -20.54 -10.86
N PRO A 112 -4.84 -21.58 -11.45
CA PRO A 112 -4.14 -22.80 -11.83
C PRO A 112 -2.94 -22.47 -12.73
N GLY A 113 -1.76 -22.99 -12.39
CA GLY A 113 -0.54 -22.79 -13.17
C GLY A 113 0.36 -21.62 -12.75
N LEU A 114 -0.02 -20.92 -11.70
CA LEU A 114 0.85 -19.90 -11.07
C LEU A 114 1.39 -20.37 -9.72
#